data_b91ec7bf83f676bfc17b6fa7c1476014
#
_entry.id   b91ec7bf83f676bfc17b6fa7c1476014
#
_cell.length_a   1.000
_cell.length_b   1.000
_cell.length_c   1.000
_cell.angle_alpha   90.00
_cell.angle_beta   90.00
_cell.angle_gamma   90.00
#
_symmetry.space_group_name_H-M   'P 1'
#
loop_
_entity.id
_entity.type
_entity.pdbx_description
1 polymer ?
#
loop_
_entity_poly.entity_id
_entity_poly.type
_entity_poly.pdbx_seq_one_letter_code
_entity_poly.pdbx_strand_id
1 'polypeptide(L)'
;MSNQSKLLLLASIIGTFLAIYSIVDNNKNFSSLPNDVIAIVNDKIIPSERYRTVIQLIENDKRDDLTEADRKMALDRIIEEELLVQYAYQNGFLEADDLLRKSIVRSVVDSIVEQSVSVIPNEDELQDFYQDNLPVFTLDEQYRVVILSSQNLLDIKTAKEIWQESYDIQKLEIDIPSIRQLGIPSGFISKLRLGTLIGPLLRDVVLSLRIGETSKVIETIYGYTIVTLVDKKDKIIPEYSDIKEVVLQEYRRRQRENILEELLSDLRRQSDIDINSTLAD
;
A
#
# COMPACT_ATOMS: atom_id res chain seq x y z
N MET A 1 50.90 -24.46 -25.00
CA MET A 1 51.21 -23.02 -25.21
C MET A 1 52.65 -22.79 -24.81
N SER A 2 53.46 -22.27 -25.71
CA SER A 2 54.86 -21.97 -25.44
C SER A 2 55.02 -20.83 -24.45
N ASN A 3 56.13 -20.75 -23.73
CA ASN A 3 56.39 -19.64 -22.79
C ASN A 3 56.32 -18.27 -23.47
N GLN A 4 56.61 -18.18 -24.76
CA GLN A 4 56.48 -16.95 -25.55
C GLN A 4 55.03 -16.50 -25.72
N SER A 5 54.05 -17.41 -25.90
CA SER A 5 52.64 -17.09 -26.01
C SER A 5 52.05 -16.59 -24.68
N LYS A 6 52.53 -17.06 -23.55
CA LYS A 6 52.12 -16.60 -22.21
C LYS A 6 52.67 -15.20 -21.93
N LEU A 7 53.91 -14.90 -22.37
CA LEU A 7 54.53 -13.57 -22.23
C LEU A 7 53.81 -12.52 -23.10
N LEU A 8 53.42 -12.86 -24.31
CA LEU A 8 52.63 -11.97 -25.20
C LEU A 8 51.23 -11.70 -24.67
N LEU A 9 50.57 -12.69 -24.04
CA LEU A 9 49.28 -12.54 -23.40
C LEU A 9 49.37 -11.62 -22.19
N LEU A 10 50.41 -11.78 -21.35
CA LEU A 10 50.67 -10.91 -20.20
C LEU A 10 50.98 -9.47 -20.63
N ALA A 11 51.77 -9.27 -21.67
CA ALA A 11 52.06 -7.95 -22.23
C ALA A 11 50.84 -7.25 -22.82
N SER A 12 49.93 -8.02 -23.47
CA SER A 12 48.66 -7.52 -23.98
C SER A 12 47.72 -7.07 -22.86
N ILE A 13 47.62 -7.85 -21.77
CA ILE A 13 46.78 -7.50 -20.60
C ILE A 13 47.33 -6.25 -19.90
N ILE A 14 48.64 -6.15 -19.70
CA ILE A 14 49.28 -4.97 -19.11
C ILE A 14 49.13 -3.74 -20.02
N GLY A 15 49.26 -3.90 -21.34
CA GLY A 15 49.04 -2.82 -22.30
C GLY A 15 47.61 -2.31 -22.33
N THR A 16 46.63 -3.20 -22.24
CA THR A 16 45.22 -2.80 -22.14
C THR A 16 44.90 -2.13 -20.78
N PHE A 17 45.49 -2.60 -19.68
CA PHE A 17 45.34 -1.95 -18.37
C PHE A 17 45.98 -0.53 -18.34
N LEU A 18 47.16 -0.36 -18.92
CA LEU A 18 47.83 0.94 -19.05
C LEU A 18 47.06 1.87 -19.98
N ALA A 19 46.48 1.38 -21.07
CA ALA A 19 45.65 2.16 -21.97
C ALA A 19 44.35 2.63 -21.28
N ILE A 20 43.71 1.75 -20.54
CA ILE A 20 42.50 2.09 -19.75
C ILE A 20 42.86 3.06 -18.63
N TYR A 21 43.98 2.88 -17.93
CA TYR A 21 44.47 3.81 -16.91
C TYR A 21 44.80 5.17 -17.48
N SER A 22 45.43 5.22 -18.67
CA SER A 22 45.75 6.48 -19.37
C SER A 22 44.48 7.23 -19.84
N ILE A 23 43.44 6.48 -20.26
CA ILE A 23 42.15 7.09 -20.65
C ILE A 23 41.41 7.64 -19.40
N VAL A 24 41.47 6.93 -18.28
CA VAL A 24 40.87 7.37 -17.01
C VAL A 24 41.63 8.57 -16.42
N ASP A 25 42.96 8.61 -16.48
CA ASP A 25 43.77 9.70 -15.93
C ASP A 25 43.76 10.94 -16.84
N ASN A 26 43.63 10.77 -18.16
CA ASN A 26 43.55 11.89 -19.11
C ASN A 26 42.17 12.58 -19.09
N ASN A 27 41.16 11.93 -18.51
CA ASN A 27 39.83 12.52 -18.37
C ASN A 27 39.66 13.46 -17.13
N LYS A 28 40.74 13.62 -16.34
CA LYS A 28 40.76 14.60 -15.22
C LYS A 28 40.99 16.04 -15.60
N ASN A 29 41.27 16.35 -16.88
CA ASN A 29 41.37 17.69 -17.40
C ASN A 29 40.08 18.11 -18.14
N PHE A 30 38.96 18.10 -17.48
CA PHE A 30 37.77 18.80 -17.95
C PHE A 30 38.01 20.32 -17.81
N SER A 31 38.40 20.99 -18.87
CA SER A 31 38.46 22.48 -18.93
C SER A 31 37.04 23.10 -18.86
N SER A 32 35.99 22.30 -19.00
CA SER A 32 34.58 22.65 -18.69
C SER A 32 33.77 21.37 -18.51
N LEU A 33 32.95 21.31 -17.45
CA LEU A 33 32.00 20.24 -17.28
C LEU A 33 30.90 20.29 -18.36
N PRO A 34 30.32 19.16 -18.78
CA PRO A 34 29.13 19.14 -19.63
C PRO A 34 28.00 20.00 -19.06
N ASN A 35 27.17 20.59 -19.94
CA ASN A 35 26.11 21.53 -19.54
C ASN A 35 25.04 20.92 -18.62
N ASP A 36 24.92 19.60 -18.59
CA ASP A 36 24.01 18.81 -17.74
C ASP A 36 24.64 18.39 -16.40
N VAL A 37 25.91 18.75 -16.16
CA VAL A 37 26.65 18.42 -14.94
C VAL A 37 26.98 19.70 -14.18
N ILE A 38 26.62 19.78 -12.90
CA ILE A 38 26.94 20.94 -12.05
C ILE A 38 28.21 20.71 -11.22
N ALA A 39 28.47 19.49 -10.82
CA ALA A 39 29.66 19.11 -10.06
C ALA A 39 30.01 17.64 -10.25
N ILE A 40 31.22 17.24 -9.92
CA ILE A 40 31.64 15.86 -9.75
C ILE A 40 32.28 15.72 -8.37
N VAL A 41 31.75 14.81 -7.57
CA VAL A 41 32.26 14.54 -6.21
C VAL A 41 32.84 13.14 -6.19
N ASN A 42 34.16 13.03 -6.13
CA ASN A 42 34.92 11.82 -6.40
C ASN A 42 34.59 11.32 -7.82
N ASP A 43 34.00 10.12 -7.94
CA ASP A 43 33.58 9.55 -9.24
C ASP A 43 32.09 9.73 -9.53
N LYS A 44 31.36 10.48 -8.68
CA LYS A 44 29.92 10.66 -8.79
C LYS A 44 29.59 11.98 -9.47
N ILE A 45 28.85 11.88 -10.56
CA ILE A 45 28.32 13.04 -11.29
C ILE A 45 27.08 13.59 -10.58
N ILE A 46 27.05 14.90 -10.33
CA ILE A 46 25.89 15.62 -9.84
C ILE A 46 25.23 16.33 -11.03
N PRO A 47 24.00 15.95 -11.42
CA PRO A 47 23.30 16.58 -12.52
C PRO A 47 22.92 18.03 -12.21
N SER A 48 22.97 18.91 -13.24
CA SER A 48 22.57 20.31 -13.11
C SER A 48 21.08 20.46 -12.73
N GLU A 49 20.25 19.46 -13.00
CA GLU A 49 18.83 19.45 -12.64
C GLU A 49 18.62 19.43 -11.12
N ARG A 50 19.43 18.65 -10.38
CA ARG A 50 19.40 18.67 -8.91
C ARG A 50 19.67 20.06 -8.34
N TYR A 51 20.62 20.76 -8.91
CA TYR A 51 20.90 22.15 -8.53
C TYR A 51 19.73 23.09 -8.86
N ARG A 52 19.12 22.96 -10.05
CA ARG A 52 17.95 23.77 -10.43
C ARG A 52 16.78 23.56 -9.47
N THR A 53 16.53 22.33 -9.06
CA THR A 53 15.47 22.02 -8.08
C THR A 53 15.71 22.72 -6.74
N VAL A 54 16.95 22.68 -6.22
CA VAL A 54 17.30 23.38 -4.97
C VAL A 54 17.16 24.88 -5.12
N ILE A 55 17.60 25.44 -6.24
CA ILE A 55 17.45 26.87 -6.54
C ILE A 55 15.97 27.27 -6.57
N GLN A 56 15.11 26.53 -7.26
CA GLN A 56 13.67 26.80 -7.30
C GLN A 56 13.02 26.75 -5.92
N LEU A 57 13.44 25.85 -5.04
CA LEU A 57 12.95 25.80 -3.66
C LEU A 57 13.34 27.06 -2.88
N ILE A 58 14.58 27.54 -3.06
CA ILE A 58 15.04 28.76 -2.41
C ILE A 58 14.30 30.00 -2.98
N GLU A 59 14.07 30.06 -4.30
CA GLU A 59 13.30 31.12 -4.95
C GLU A 59 11.85 31.19 -4.42
N ASN A 60 11.22 30.05 -4.25
CA ASN A 60 9.84 29.98 -3.73
C ASN A 60 9.71 30.43 -2.27
N ASP A 61 10.75 30.26 -1.47
CA ASP A 61 10.76 30.63 -0.04
C ASP A 61 11.24 32.09 0.20
N LYS A 62 11.98 32.65 -0.74
CA LYS A 62 12.58 33.98 -0.64
C LYS A 62 11.70 35.02 -1.32
N ARG A 63 11.57 36.22 -0.70
CA ARG A 63 10.84 37.36 -1.28
C ARG A 63 11.69 38.24 -2.20
N ASP A 64 13.01 38.11 -2.10
CA ASP A 64 13.99 38.89 -2.84
C ASP A 64 14.69 38.04 -3.91
N ASP A 65 15.30 38.69 -4.89
CA ASP A 65 16.07 38.01 -5.94
C ASP A 65 17.22 37.18 -5.35
N LEU A 66 17.49 36.03 -5.99
CA LEU A 66 18.61 35.17 -5.62
C LEU A 66 19.96 35.85 -5.79
N THR A 67 20.73 35.89 -4.71
CA THR A 67 22.11 36.40 -4.74
C THR A 67 23.09 35.31 -5.19
N GLU A 68 24.31 35.74 -5.56
CA GLU A 68 25.41 34.82 -5.87
C GLU A 68 25.80 33.97 -4.65
N ALA A 69 25.67 34.52 -3.44
CA ALA A 69 25.89 33.79 -2.20
C ALA A 69 24.87 32.65 -1.99
N ASP A 70 23.61 32.91 -2.34
CA ASP A 70 22.55 31.86 -2.26
C ASP A 70 22.85 30.72 -3.25
N ARG A 71 23.28 31.03 -4.45
CA ARG A 71 23.66 30.06 -5.48
C ARG A 71 24.84 29.19 -5.04
N LYS A 72 25.85 29.83 -4.44
CA LYS A 72 27.02 29.14 -3.91
C LYS A 72 26.59 28.22 -2.75
N MET A 73 25.81 28.72 -1.81
CA MET A 73 25.32 27.95 -0.68
C MET A 73 24.49 26.71 -1.13
N ALA A 74 23.67 26.87 -2.16
CA ALA A 74 22.92 25.76 -2.74
C ALA A 74 23.85 24.67 -3.31
N LEU A 75 24.92 25.09 -4.01
CA LEU A 75 25.89 24.17 -4.59
C LEU A 75 26.70 23.46 -3.48
N ASP A 76 27.19 24.20 -2.50
CA ASP A 76 27.96 23.66 -1.38
C ASP A 76 27.13 22.62 -0.62
N ARG A 77 25.85 22.91 -0.36
CA ARG A 77 24.93 21.98 0.30
C ARG A 77 24.75 20.67 -0.48
N ILE A 78 24.62 20.72 -1.80
CA ILE A 78 24.46 19.52 -2.64
C ILE A 78 25.74 18.69 -2.61
N ILE A 79 26.91 19.32 -2.62
CA ILE A 79 28.21 18.64 -2.52
C ILE A 79 28.35 17.98 -1.14
N GLU A 80 28.04 18.68 -0.06
CA GLU A 80 28.08 18.14 1.31
C GLU A 80 27.15 16.97 1.48
N GLU A 81 25.94 17.05 0.94
CA GLU A 81 24.97 15.95 0.96
C GLU A 81 25.52 14.72 0.23
N GLU A 82 26.13 14.88 -0.95
CA GLU A 82 26.74 13.77 -1.68
C GLU A 82 27.91 13.15 -0.90
N LEU A 83 28.75 13.96 -0.27
CA LEU A 83 29.85 13.47 0.59
C LEU A 83 29.32 12.65 1.76
N LEU A 84 28.24 13.09 2.42
CA LEU A 84 27.61 12.36 3.52
C LEU A 84 26.98 11.05 3.06
N VAL A 85 26.36 11.00 1.88
CA VAL A 85 25.81 9.78 1.28
C VAL A 85 26.93 8.77 1.00
N GLN A 86 28.05 9.22 0.41
CA GLN A 86 29.21 8.37 0.15
C GLN A 86 29.84 7.86 1.47
N TYR A 87 29.95 8.71 2.48
CA TYR A 87 30.41 8.32 3.80
C TYR A 87 29.51 7.25 4.43
N ALA A 88 28.20 7.44 4.37
CA ALA A 88 27.22 6.46 4.89
C ALA A 88 27.36 5.09 4.21
N TYR A 89 27.50 5.10 2.88
CA TYR A 89 27.69 3.87 2.11
C TYR A 89 29.00 3.15 2.47
N GLN A 90 30.12 3.89 2.54
CA GLN A 90 31.44 3.33 2.86
C GLN A 90 31.55 2.78 4.29
N ASN A 91 30.76 3.31 5.22
CA ASN A 91 30.79 2.91 6.63
C ASN A 91 29.66 1.94 7.02
N GLY A 92 28.94 1.36 6.06
CA GLY A 92 27.97 0.29 6.32
C GLY A 92 26.71 0.76 7.04
N PHE A 93 26.31 2.03 6.90
CA PHE A 93 25.09 2.53 7.53
C PHE A 93 23.84 1.85 6.97
N LEU A 94 23.88 1.40 5.69
CA LEU A 94 22.78 0.68 5.07
C LEU A 94 22.52 -0.69 5.70
N GLU A 95 23.59 -1.33 6.19
CA GLU A 95 23.52 -2.63 6.85
C GLU A 95 23.15 -2.50 8.33
N ALA A 96 23.56 -1.40 8.97
CA ALA A 96 23.42 -1.20 10.42
C ALA A 96 22.10 -0.56 10.83
N ASP A 97 21.41 0.18 9.93
CA ASP A 97 20.22 0.96 10.26
C ASP A 97 18.97 0.45 9.51
N ASP A 98 18.09 -0.22 10.23
CA ASP A 98 16.82 -0.75 9.72
C ASP A 98 15.87 0.36 9.20
N LEU A 99 15.91 1.55 9.76
CA LEU A 99 15.07 2.68 9.30
C LEU A 99 15.56 3.19 7.97
N LEU A 100 16.87 3.29 7.79
CA LEU A 100 17.47 3.68 6.51
C LEU A 100 17.15 2.65 5.42
N ARG A 101 17.30 1.36 5.72
CA ARG A 101 16.90 0.27 4.79
C ARG A 101 15.43 0.37 4.38
N LYS A 102 14.52 0.55 5.33
CA LYS A 102 13.08 0.71 5.06
C LYS A 102 12.81 1.96 4.20
N SER A 103 13.53 3.05 4.45
CA SER A 103 13.41 4.28 3.67
C SER A 103 13.83 4.07 2.21
N ILE A 104 14.93 3.36 1.96
CA ILE A 104 15.39 3.03 0.61
C ILE A 104 14.38 2.12 -0.10
N VAL A 105 13.92 1.05 0.56
CA VAL A 105 12.90 0.15 0.00
C VAL A 105 11.65 0.94 -0.38
N ARG A 106 11.19 1.83 0.50
CA ARG A 106 10.04 2.71 0.24
C ARG A 106 10.28 3.59 -0.98
N SER A 107 11.45 4.27 -1.07
CA SER A 107 11.78 5.12 -2.21
C SER A 107 11.81 4.35 -3.53
N VAL A 108 12.33 3.11 -3.53
CA VAL A 108 12.31 2.25 -4.71
C VAL A 108 10.88 1.90 -5.11
N VAL A 109 10.04 1.51 -4.16
CA VAL A 109 8.63 1.20 -4.42
C VAL A 109 7.89 2.44 -4.93
N ASP A 110 8.09 3.61 -4.32
CA ASP A 110 7.47 4.87 -4.75
C ASP A 110 7.89 5.25 -6.17
N SER A 111 9.18 5.08 -6.54
CA SER A 111 9.68 5.31 -7.91
C SER A 111 9.03 4.40 -8.95
N ILE A 112 8.81 3.12 -8.61
CA ILE A 112 8.09 2.15 -9.46
C ILE A 112 6.64 2.60 -9.67
N VAL A 113 6.02 3.09 -8.58
CA VAL A 113 4.66 3.62 -8.61
C VAL A 113 4.55 4.82 -9.56
N GLU A 114 5.47 5.77 -9.48
CA GLU A 114 5.50 6.94 -10.35
C GLU A 114 5.64 6.56 -11.83
N GLN A 115 6.52 5.62 -12.15
CA GLN A 115 6.67 5.13 -13.53
C GLN A 115 5.39 4.46 -14.04
N SER A 116 4.66 3.72 -13.20
CA SER A 116 3.42 3.04 -13.58
C SER A 116 2.25 4.01 -13.81
N VAL A 117 2.23 5.14 -13.12
CA VAL A 117 1.17 6.16 -13.25
C VAL A 117 1.28 6.93 -14.58
N SER A 118 2.45 6.93 -15.22
CA SER A 118 2.66 7.60 -16.52
C SER A 118 1.90 6.94 -17.68
N VAL A 119 1.47 5.69 -17.53
CA VAL A 119 0.60 5.01 -18.50
C VAL A 119 -0.85 5.32 -18.17
N ILE A 120 -1.46 6.20 -18.94
CA ILE A 120 -2.89 6.51 -18.82
C ILE A 120 -3.65 5.44 -19.64
N PRO A 121 -4.44 4.55 -18.99
CA PRO A 121 -5.24 3.56 -19.72
C PRO A 121 -6.31 4.27 -20.55
N ASN A 122 -6.62 3.72 -21.71
CA ASN A 122 -7.72 4.20 -22.50
C ASN A 122 -9.07 3.71 -21.92
N GLU A 123 -10.16 4.23 -22.44
CA GLU A 123 -11.51 3.94 -21.96
C GLU A 123 -11.89 2.47 -22.13
N ASP A 124 -11.53 1.89 -23.27
CA ASP A 124 -11.87 0.49 -23.59
C ASP A 124 -11.13 -0.46 -22.64
N GLU A 125 -9.85 -0.19 -22.34
CA GLU A 125 -9.07 -0.96 -21.37
C GLU A 125 -9.68 -0.93 -19.96
N LEU A 126 -10.22 0.21 -19.55
CA LEU A 126 -10.87 0.33 -18.24
C LEU A 126 -12.21 -0.40 -18.19
N GLN A 127 -12.97 -0.36 -19.27
CA GLN A 127 -14.24 -1.10 -19.38
C GLN A 127 -14.00 -2.61 -19.39
N ASP A 128 -13.02 -3.09 -20.15
CA ASP A 128 -12.64 -4.50 -20.17
C ASP A 128 -12.17 -4.94 -18.77
N PHE A 129 -11.31 -4.14 -18.13
CA PHE A 129 -10.86 -4.41 -16.77
C PHE A 129 -12.02 -4.48 -15.75
N TYR A 130 -12.99 -3.57 -15.86
CA TYR A 130 -14.19 -3.60 -15.02
C TYR A 130 -14.99 -4.89 -15.25
N GLN A 131 -15.23 -5.29 -16.50
CA GLN A 131 -15.97 -6.51 -16.83
C GLN A 131 -15.28 -7.78 -16.32
N ASP A 132 -13.97 -7.86 -16.49
CA ASP A 132 -13.18 -9.00 -16.04
C ASP A 132 -13.08 -9.08 -14.51
N ASN A 133 -13.36 -7.98 -13.80
CA ASN A 133 -13.21 -7.87 -12.36
C ASN A 133 -14.49 -7.47 -11.60
N LEU A 134 -15.67 -7.75 -12.16
CA LEU A 134 -16.96 -7.43 -11.56
C LEU A 134 -17.10 -7.81 -10.08
N PRO A 135 -16.57 -8.95 -9.60
CA PRO A 135 -16.63 -9.29 -8.16
C PRO A 135 -15.96 -8.26 -7.24
N VAL A 136 -14.90 -7.57 -7.71
CA VAL A 136 -14.19 -6.54 -6.94
C VAL A 136 -15.04 -5.28 -6.77
N PHE A 137 -15.84 -4.95 -7.77
CA PHE A 137 -16.69 -3.76 -7.80
C PHE A 137 -18.10 -4.00 -7.29
N THR A 138 -18.41 -5.26 -6.97
CA THR A 138 -19.70 -5.63 -6.42
C THR A 138 -19.85 -5.20 -4.97
N LEU A 139 -20.91 -4.48 -4.67
CA LEU A 139 -21.33 -4.19 -3.31
C LEU A 139 -22.16 -5.35 -2.80
N ASP A 140 -21.61 -6.12 -1.88
CA ASP A 140 -22.32 -7.27 -1.28
C ASP A 140 -23.50 -6.82 -0.44
N GLU A 141 -24.43 -7.78 -0.24
CA GLU A 141 -25.57 -7.60 0.65
C GLU A 141 -25.14 -7.15 2.05
N GLN A 142 -25.88 -6.20 2.60
CA GLN A 142 -25.65 -5.69 3.94
C GLN A 142 -26.95 -5.74 4.74
N TYR A 143 -26.82 -6.00 6.02
CA TYR A 143 -27.93 -6.26 6.95
C TYR A 143 -27.86 -5.29 8.12
N ARG A 144 -28.99 -4.72 8.49
CA ARG A 144 -29.15 -3.96 9.73
C ARG A 144 -30.04 -4.75 10.66
N VAL A 145 -29.52 -5.15 11.82
CA VAL A 145 -30.18 -6.08 12.72
C VAL A 145 -30.21 -5.55 14.15
N VAL A 146 -31.20 -5.98 14.91
CA VAL A 146 -31.25 -5.83 16.37
C VAL A 146 -31.31 -7.21 16.98
N ILE A 147 -30.51 -7.44 18.01
CA ILE A 147 -30.43 -8.71 18.70
C ILE A 147 -30.64 -8.47 20.18
N LEU A 148 -31.66 -9.14 20.72
CA LEU A 148 -32.02 -9.07 22.14
C LEU A 148 -31.81 -10.41 22.79
N SER A 149 -31.34 -10.41 24.03
CA SER A 149 -31.08 -11.62 24.80
C SER A 149 -31.54 -11.48 26.25
N SER A 150 -31.89 -12.60 26.88
CA SER A 150 -32.17 -12.74 28.30
C SER A 150 -31.77 -14.13 28.78
N GLN A 151 -31.41 -14.26 30.05
CA GLN A 151 -31.22 -15.57 30.70
C GLN A 151 -32.56 -16.25 31.04
N ASN A 152 -33.66 -15.52 30.97
CA ASN A 152 -34.99 -16.01 31.27
C ASN A 152 -35.82 -16.18 29.99
N LEU A 153 -36.31 -17.37 29.76
CA LEU A 153 -37.14 -17.72 28.60
C LEU A 153 -38.48 -16.95 28.56
N LEU A 154 -39.07 -16.70 29.71
CA LEU A 154 -40.34 -15.99 29.75
C LEU A 154 -40.15 -14.51 29.38
N ASP A 155 -39.09 -13.89 29.91
CA ASP A 155 -38.78 -12.51 29.64
C ASP A 155 -38.52 -12.26 28.16
N ILE A 156 -37.75 -13.13 27.49
CA ILE A 156 -37.46 -12.97 26.05
C ILE A 156 -38.69 -13.17 25.18
N LYS A 157 -39.65 -14.05 25.60
CA LYS A 157 -40.93 -14.21 24.91
C LYS A 157 -41.79 -12.97 25.04
N THR A 158 -41.92 -12.42 26.25
CA THR A 158 -42.64 -11.15 26.50
C THR A 158 -41.97 -9.98 25.77
N ALA A 159 -40.66 -9.95 25.82
CA ALA A 159 -39.89 -8.92 25.08
C ALA A 159 -40.12 -9.00 23.57
N LYS A 160 -40.25 -10.18 22.99
CA LYS A 160 -40.55 -10.34 21.58
C LYS A 160 -41.90 -9.74 21.20
N GLU A 161 -42.94 -9.96 22.01
CA GLU A 161 -44.28 -9.40 21.79
C GLU A 161 -44.26 -7.87 21.83
N ILE A 162 -43.69 -7.29 22.89
CA ILE A 162 -43.54 -5.81 23.03
C ILE A 162 -42.69 -5.21 21.92
N TRP A 163 -41.57 -5.87 21.58
CA TRP A 163 -40.68 -5.44 20.52
C TRP A 163 -41.34 -5.36 19.16
N GLN A 164 -42.16 -6.35 18.81
CA GLN A 164 -42.89 -6.40 17.55
C GLN A 164 -43.95 -5.27 17.44
N GLU A 165 -44.43 -4.74 18.56
CA GLU A 165 -45.40 -3.64 18.57
C GLU A 165 -44.78 -2.28 18.51
N SER A 166 -43.65 -2.03 19.20
CA SER A 166 -43.10 -0.68 19.40
C SER A 166 -41.76 -0.41 18.76
N TYR A 167 -40.92 -1.45 18.58
CA TYR A 167 -39.51 -1.32 18.17
C TYR A 167 -38.69 -0.32 19.02
N ASP A 168 -39.13 -0.11 20.30
CA ASP A 168 -38.49 0.82 21.23
C ASP A 168 -37.66 0.05 22.26
N ILE A 169 -36.34 0.08 22.10
CA ILE A 169 -35.41 -0.62 22.99
C ILE A 169 -35.39 0.00 24.40
N GLN A 170 -35.49 1.32 24.49
CA GLN A 170 -35.43 2.02 25.80
C GLN A 170 -36.63 1.66 26.65
N LYS A 171 -37.83 1.66 26.05
CA LYS A 171 -39.02 1.21 26.69
C LYS A 171 -38.94 -0.26 27.11
N LEU A 172 -38.45 -1.10 26.24
CA LEU A 172 -38.31 -2.51 26.50
C LEU A 172 -37.36 -2.82 27.67
N GLU A 173 -36.21 -2.12 27.75
CA GLU A 173 -35.26 -2.30 28.85
C GLU A 173 -35.78 -1.77 30.19
N ILE A 174 -36.68 -0.77 30.17
CA ILE A 174 -37.41 -0.30 31.38
C ILE A 174 -38.43 -1.33 31.81
N ASP A 175 -39.25 -1.86 30.90
CA ASP A 175 -40.35 -2.77 31.18
C ASP A 175 -39.83 -4.15 31.59
N ILE A 176 -38.70 -4.60 31.00
CA ILE A 176 -38.08 -5.89 31.27
C ILE A 176 -36.56 -5.72 31.49
N PRO A 177 -36.14 -5.40 32.73
CA PRO A 177 -34.73 -5.10 33.03
C PRO A 177 -33.74 -6.25 32.79
N SER A 178 -34.18 -7.47 32.56
CA SER A 178 -33.36 -8.66 32.24
C SER A 178 -32.95 -8.70 30.76
N ILE A 179 -33.60 -7.91 29.90
CA ILE A 179 -33.27 -7.85 28.48
C ILE A 179 -31.97 -7.06 28.27
N ARG A 180 -31.17 -7.58 27.36
CA ARG A 180 -29.94 -6.91 26.90
C ARG A 180 -29.91 -6.88 25.37
N GLN A 181 -29.60 -5.74 24.82
CA GLN A 181 -29.25 -5.64 23.41
C GLN A 181 -27.77 -6.06 23.23
N LEU A 182 -27.49 -6.95 22.29
CA LEU A 182 -26.12 -7.25 21.94
C LEU A 182 -25.44 -6.02 21.32
N GLY A 183 -24.21 -5.74 21.77
CA GLY A 183 -23.40 -4.59 21.31
C GLY A 183 -22.83 -4.79 19.93
N ILE A 184 -23.69 -4.79 18.92
CA ILE A 184 -23.32 -4.80 17.51
C ILE A 184 -23.48 -3.40 16.89
N PRO A 185 -22.72 -3.06 15.82
CA PRO A 185 -22.92 -1.77 15.14
C PRO A 185 -24.37 -1.56 14.69
N SER A 186 -24.92 -0.37 14.91
CA SER A 186 -26.29 -0.02 14.52
C SER A 186 -26.48 0.22 13.02
N GLY A 187 -25.38 0.29 12.25
CA GLY A 187 -25.38 0.47 10.80
C GLY A 187 -25.53 -0.83 10.02
N PHE A 188 -25.40 -0.72 8.71
CA PHE A 188 -25.37 -1.88 7.82
C PHE A 188 -24.09 -2.69 7.98
N ILE A 189 -24.20 -3.99 8.06
CA ILE A 189 -23.11 -4.94 8.31
C ILE A 189 -23.12 -5.98 7.19
N SER A 190 -21.94 -6.25 6.58
CA SER A 190 -21.82 -7.31 5.57
C SER A 190 -22.05 -8.71 6.16
N LYS A 191 -22.45 -9.65 5.33
CA LYS A 191 -22.67 -11.05 5.72
C LYS A 191 -21.47 -11.67 6.45
N LEU A 192 -20.25 -11.41 5.95
CA LEU A 192 -19.02 -11.92 6.55
C LEU A 192 -18.81 -11.36 7.96
N ARG A 193 -18.90 -10.02 8.09
CA ARG A 193 -18.73 -9.35 9.38
C ARG A 193 -19.82 -9.72 10.38
N LEU A 194 -21.03 -9.93 9.90
CA LEU A 194 -22.14 -10.41 10.74
C LEU A 194 -21.79 -11.78 11.36
N GLY A 195 -21.29 -12.73 10.54
CA GLY A 195 -20.84 -14.03 11.03
C GLY A 195 -19.71 -13.95 12.07
N THR A 196 -18.78 -13.01 11.91
CA THR A 196 -17.71 -12.77 12.89
C THR A 196 -18.23 -12.19 14.21
N LEU A 197 -19.23 -11.29 14.15
CA LEU A 197 -19.76 -10.61 15.33
C LEU A 197 -20.71 -11.48 16.16
N ILE A 198 -21.58 -12.24 15.52
CA ILE A 198 -22.68 -12.97 16.19
C ILE A 198 -22.62 -14.49 16.02
N GLY A 199 -21.61 -14.98 15.33
CA GLY A 199 -21.45 -16.41 15.03
C GLY A 199 -22.32 -16.90 13.87
N PRO A 200 -22.02 -18.13 13.36
CA PRO A 200 -22.69 -18.67 12.17
C PRO A 200 -24.18 -18.94 12.41
N LEU A 201 -24.55 -19.41 13.61
CA LEU A 201 -25.93 -19.73 13.92
C LEU A 201 -26.86 -18.52 13.77
N LEU A 202 -26.54 -17.41 14.44
CA LEU A 202 -27.38 -16.22 14.40
C LEU A 202 -27.31 -15.54 13.04
N ARG A 203 -26.14 -15.56 12.34
CA ARG A 203 -26.02 -15.10 10.96
C ARG A 203 -27.01 -15.84 10.04
N ASP A 204 -27.07 -17.17 10.11
CA ASP A 204 -27.93 -17.94 9.22
C ASP A 204 -29.41 -17.68 9.51
N VAL A 205 -29.76 -17.41 10.76
CA VAL A 205 -31.08 -16.92 11.12
C VAL A 205 -31.38 -15.58 10.47
N VAL A 206 -30.46 -14.58 10.59
CA VAL A 206 -30.64 -13.27 9.94
C VAL A 206 -30.91 -13.41 8.45
N LEU A 207 -30.15 -14.29 7.77
CA LEU A 207 -30.27 -14.50 6.32
C LEU A 207 -31.61 -15.12 5.92
N SER A 208 -32.31 -15.76 6.85
CA SER A 208 -33.64 -16.37 6.61
C SER A 208 -34.81 -15.43 6.89
N LEU A 209 -34.57 -14.29 7.55
CA LEU A 209 -35.61 -13.35 7.93
C LEU A 209 -35.96 -12.38 6.77
N ARG A 210 -37.21 -11.93 6.77
CA ARG A 210 -37.67 -10.81 5.98
C ARG A 210 -37.45 -9.49 6.73
N ILE A 211 -37.37 -8.38 6.00
CA ILE A 211 -37.27 -7.04 6.63
C ILE A 211 -38.47 -6.85 7.56
N GLY A 212 -38.20 -6.42 8.79
CA GLY A 212 -39.18 -6.26 9.88
C GLY A 212 -39.51 -7.53 10.62
N GLU A 213 -39.02 -8.72 10.19
CA GLU A 213 -39.31 -9.97 10.85
C GLU A 213 -38.37 -10.22 12.05
N THR A 214 -38.98 -10.74 13.14
CA THR A 214 -38.26 -11.19 14.34
C THR A 214 -38.23 -12.71 14.38
N SER A 215 -37.09 -13.31 14.64
CA SER A 215 -36.87 -14.75 14.71
C SER A 215 -37.70 -15.42 15.81
N LYS A 216 -37.75 -16.75 15.77
CA LYS A 216 -38.10 -17.55 16.96
C LYS A 216 -37.05 -17.33 18.06
N VAL A 217 -37.38 -17.66 19.29
CA VAL A 217 -36.41 -17.69 20.39
C VAL A 217 -35.39 -18.79 20.11
N ILE A 218 -34.11 -18.43 20.23
CA ILE A 218 -32.95 -19.30 19.98
C ILE A 218 -32.11 -19.34 21.26
N GLU A 219 -31.73 -20.53 21.67
CA GLU A 219 -30.78 -20.67 22.77
C GLU A 219 -29.34 -20.50 22.24
N THR A 220 -28.61 -19.62 22.88
CA THR A 220 -27.24 -19.25 22.48
C THR A 220 -26.32 -19.13 23.69
N ILE A 221 -25.05 -18.84 23.48
CA ILE A 221 -24.12 -18.54 24.58
C ILE A 221 -24.51 -17.26 25.35
N TYR A 222 -25.34 -16.39 24.76
CA TYR A 222 -25.86 -15.18 25.40
C TYR A 222 -27.17 -15.41 26.16
N GLY A 223 -27.66 -16.65 26.26
CA GLY A 223 -28.96 -17.03 26.76
C GLY A 223 -30.01 -17.16 25.65
N TYR A 224 -31.27 -16.98 26.01
CA TYR A 224 -32.39 -16.98 25.05
C TYR A 224 -32.35 -15.69 24.23
N THR A 225 -32.30 -15.83 22.94
CA THR A 225 -31.99 -14.72 22.01
C THR A 225 -33.05 -14.63 20.91
N ILE A 226 -33.42 -13.43 20.53
CA ILE A 226 -34.21 -13.12 19.33
C ILE A 226 -33.43 -12.16 18.45
N VAL A 227 -33.66 -12.28 17.16
CA VAL A 227 -33.00 -11.44 16.12
C VAL A 227 -34.09 -10.80 15.27
N THR A 228 -34.00 -9.52 15.04
CA THR A 228 -34.87 -8.79 14.13
C THR A 228 -34.05 -8.25 12.96
N LEU A 229 -34.43 -8.57 11.74
CA LEU A 229 -33.89 -7.94 10.55
C LEU A 229 -34.60 -6.61 10.33
N VAL A 230 -33.92 -5.51 10.68
CA VAL A 230 -34.49 -4.16 10.58
C VAL A 230 -34.53 -3.69 9.15
N ASP A 231 -33.45 -3.94 8.41
CA ASP A 231 -33.30 -3.48 7.03
C ASP A 231 -32.23 -4.30 6.29
N LYS A 232 -32.28 -4.32 4.97
CA LYS A 232 -31.36 -5.03 4.10
C LYS A 232 -31.03 -4.18 2.87
N LYS A 233 -29.77 -4.11 2.52
CA LYS A 233 -29.34 -3.66 1.20
C LYS A 233 -29.00 -4.87 0.35
N ASP A 234 -29.58 -4.92 -0.83
CA ASP A 234 -29.31 -5.99 -1.78
C ASP A 234 -27.92 -5.84 -2.40
N LYS A 235 -27.42 -6.91 -2.97
CA LYS A 235 -26.22 -6.94 -3.76
C LYS A 235 -26.40 -6.04 -5.00
N ILE A 236 -25.46 -5.14 -5.22
CA ILE A 236 -25.47 -4.21 -6.35
C ILE A 236 -24.16 -4.34 -7.12
N ILE A 237 -24.24 -4.43 -8.42
CA ILE A 237 -23.13 -4.24 -9.34
C ILE A 237 -23.30 -2.82 -9.90
N PRO A 238 -22.52 -1.83 -9.42
CA PRO A 238 -22.65 -0.45 -9.92
C PRO A 238 -22.30 -0.39 -11.41
N GLU A 239 -22.99 0.43 -12.16
CA GLU A 239 -22.61 0.67 -13.56
C GLU A 239 -21.21 1.28 -13.66
N TYR A 240 -20.46 0.90 -14.70
CA TYR A 240 -19.09 1.41 -14.91
C TYR A 240 -19.03 2.94 -14.88
N SER A 241 -20.03 3.61 -15.51
CA SER A 241 -20.14 5.07 -15.55
C SER A 241 -20.16 5.73 -14.17
N ASP A 242 -20.74 5.06 -13.17
CA ASP A 242 -20.92 5.58 -11.82
C ASP A 242 -19.66 5.42 -10.96
N ILE A 243 -18.79 4.46 -11.32
CA ILE A 243 -17.61 4.09 -10.55
C ILE A 243 -16.30 4.15 -11.33
N LYS A 244 -16.28 4.84 -12.47
CA LYS A 244 -15.12 4.94 -13.36
C LYS A 244 -13.82 5.30 -12.62
N GLU A 245 -13.88 6.26 -11.69
CA GLU A 245 -12.72 6.66 -10.90
C GLU A 245 -12.25 5.54 -9.97
N VAL A 246 -13.17 4.77 -9.38
CA VAL A 246 -12.84 3.61 -8.53
C VAL A 246 -12.18 2.52 -9.37
N VAL A 247 -12.68 2.28 -10.58
CA VAL A 247 -12.10 1.32 -11.54
C VAL A 247 -10.70 1.74 -11.93
N LEU A 248 -10.48 3.02 -12.24
CA LEU A 248 -9.16 3.56 -12.56
C LEU A 248 -8.16 3.39 -11.41
N GLN A 249 -8.58 3.67 -10.17
CA GLN A 249 -7.71 3.51 -8.99
C GLN A 249 -7.34 2.04 -8.76
N GLU A 250 -8.29 1.12 -8.91
CA GLU A 250 -8.04 -0.32 -8.78
C GLU A 250 -7.15 -0.86 -9.91
N TYR A 251 -7.37 -0.40 -11.15
CA TYR A 251 -6.51 -0.71 -12.29
C TYR A 251 -5.06 -0.29 -12.01
N ARG A 252 -4.85 0.96 -11.59
CA ARG A 252 -3.52 1.48 -11.23
C ARG A 252 -2.89 0.71 -10.07
N ARG A 253 -3.68 0.34 -9.08
CA ARG A 253 -3.20 -0.47 -7.94
C ARG A 253 -2.63 -1.81 -8.43
N ARG A 254 -3.37 -2.52 -9.31
CA ARG A 254 -2.91 -3.80 -9.85
C ARG A 254 -1.72 -3.67 -10.77
N GLN A 255 -1.67 -2.63 -11.60
CA GLN A 255 -0.50 -2.38 -12.42
C GLN A 255 0.76 -2.20 -11.57
N ARG A 256 0.67 -1.46 -10.46
CA ARG A 256 1.79 -1.29 -9.53
C ARG A 256 2.21 -2.62 -8.89
N GLU A 257 1.25 -3.42 -8.47
CA GLU A 257 1.51 -4.75 -7.89
C GLU A 257 2.22 -5.66 -8.88
N ASN A 258 1.74 -5.72 -10.13
CA ASN A 258 2.34 -6.52 -11.18
C ASN A 258 3.78 -6.10 -11.49
N ILE A 259 4.03 -4.79 -11.67
CA ILE A 259 5.38 -4.26 -11.95
C ILE A 259 6.33 -4.59 -10.80
N LEU A 260 5.89 -4.44 -9.55
CA LEU A 260 6.70 -4.78 -8.39
C LEU A 260 6.96 -6.29 -8.30
N GLU A 261 5.97 -7.12 -8.57
CA GLU A 261 6.11 -8.58 -8.59
C GLU A 261 7.08 -9.05 -9.67
N GLU A 262 6.98 -8.49 -10.89
CA GLU A 262 7.92 -8.76 -11.99
C GLU A 262 9.35 -8.39 -11.58
N LEU A 263 9.56 -7.18 -11.05
CA LEU A 263 10.88 -6.75 -10.59
C LEU A 263 11.43 -7.68 -9.50
N LEU A 264 10.62 -8.01 -8.49
CA LEU A 264 11.06 -8.90 -7.41
C LEU A 264 11.35 -10.33 -7.92
N SER A 265 10.57 -10.80 -8.89
CA SER A 265 10.81 -12.08 -9.55
C SER A 265 12.14 -12.08 -10.30
N ASP A 266 12.44 -11.02 -11.04
CA ASP A 266 13.69 -10.86 -11.77
C ASP A 266 14.90 -10.77 -10.83
N LEU A 267 14.78 -9.98 -9.76
CA LEU A 267 15.83 -9.88 -8.74
C LEU A 267 16.09 -11.23 -8.07
N ARG A 268 15.06 -11.99 -7.75
CA ARG A 268 15.20 -13.35 -7.18
C ARG A 268 15.92 -14.31 -8.14
N ARG A 269 15.59 -14.25 -9.44
CA ARG A 269 16.25 -15.11 -10.45
C ARG A 269 17.73 -14.80 -10.63
N GLN A 270 18.13 -13.56 -10.37
CA GLN A 270 19.51 -13.09 -10.50
C GLN A 270 20.32 -13.21 -9.21
N SER A 271 19.68 -13.61 -8.11
CA SER A 271 20.30 -13.68 -6.78
C SER A 271 20.49 -15.12 -6.33
N ASP A 272 21.57 -15.36 -5.60
CA ASP A 272 21.77 -16.58 -4.84
C ASP A 272 21.12 -16.41 -3.46
N ILE A 273 20.17 -17.30 -3.13
CA ILE A 273 19.34 -17.16 -1.93
C ILE A 273 19.34 -18.46 -1.13
N ASP A 274 20.06 -18.48 -0.04
CA ASP A 274 20.05 -19.58 0.93
C ASP A 274 19.08 -19.27 2.09
N ILE A 275 18.18 -20.20 2.37
CA ILE A 275 17.18 -20.07 3.45
C ILE A 275 17.45 -21.14 4.51
N ASN A 276 17.59 -20.72 5.76
CA ASN A 276 17.60 -21.65 6.88
C ASN A 276 16.17 -22.11 7.21
N SER A 277 15.77 -23.25 6.63
CA SER A 277 14.42 -23.79 6.79
C SER A 277 14.07 -24.18 8.23
N THR A 278 15.06 -24.40 9.11
CA THR A 278 14.83 -24.76 10.51
C THR A 278 14.36 -23.57 11.38
N LEU A 279 14.46 -22.35 10.86
CA LEU A 279 14.03 -21.12 11.57
C LEU A 279 12.81 -20.48 10.90
N ALA A 280 12.31 -21.06 9.81
CA ALA A 280 11.22 -20.51 9.00
C ALA A 280 9.84 -21.17 9.27
N ASP A 281 9.80 -22.15 10.19
CA ASP A 281 8.57 -22.83 10.66
C ASP A 281 8.05 -22.13 11.96
#